data_31e2104e2a3214deeb73b047dd1134b6
#
_entry.id   31e2104e2a3214deeb73b047dd1134b6
#
_cell.length_a   1.000
_cell.length_b   1.000
_cell.length_c   1.000
_cell.angle_alpha   90.00
_cell.angle_beta   90.00
_cell.angle_gamma   90.00
#
_symmetry.space_group_name_H-M   'P 1'
#
loop_
_entity.id
_entity.type
_entity.pdbx_description
1 polymer ?
#
loop_
_entity_poly.entity_id
_entity_poly.type
_entity_poly.pdbx_seq_one_letter_code
_entity_poly.pdbx_strand_id
1 'polypeptide(L)'
;MLKRSIRQRTLALLLGTLLVSLSLISWRSYRDARHEIEELFDAQLAQSARLVQGLVMREMEPLARQALQTALDAAVNARRDQGVPGHDYETKLGFQVYAEDGNSVLQSAGAPNGALQQLAAGSASPFSHLAGGYHEVLLDGYAWRLFLLHDREDALWILVSERGDVRGELVGKIARRSLLPDLVGLPLLALLIWLAVGWGLRPLARMAQ
;
A
#
# COMPACT_ATOMS: atom_id res chain seq x y z
N MET A 1 -9.60 -18.95 47.90
CA MET A 1 -9.32 -17.59 47.35
C MET A 1 -7.90 -17.18 47.71
N LEU A 2 -6.96 -17.26 46.79
CA LEU A 2 -5.55 -16.89 47.01
C LEU A 2 -5.48 -15.39 47.32
N LYS A 3 -5.12 -15.04 48.56
CA LYS A 3 -4.78 -13.64 48.94
C LYS A 3 -3.55 -13.22 48.15
N ARG A 4 -3.76 -12.64 46.97
CA ARG A 4 -2.67 -12.03 46.19
C ARG A 4 -2.06 -10.91 47.03
N SER A 5 -0.78 -11.02 47.33
CA SER A 5 0.01 -9.98 48.02
C SER A 5 -0.19 -8.64 47.34
N ILE A 6 -0.27 -7.53 48.08
CA ILE A 6 -0.36 -6.15 47.57
C ILE A 6 0.67 -5.94 46.50
N ARG A 7 1.87 -6.47 46.68
CA ARG A 7 2.98 -6.47 45.73
C ARG A 7 2.59 -7.09 44.36
N GLN A 8 1.89 -8.23 44.35
CA GLN A 8 1.47 -8.89 43.11
C GLN A 8 0.40 -8.09 42.38
N ARG A 9 -0.48 -7.41 43.13
CA ARG A 9 -1.50 -6.52 42.54
C ARG A 9 -0.88 -5.27 41.92
N THR A 10 0.03 -4.57 42.60
CA THR A 10 0.68 -3.38 42.07
C THR A 10 1.56 -3.70 40.86
N LEU A 11 2.29 -4.82 40.92
CA LEU A 11 3.11 -5.30 39.81
C LEU A 11 2.25 -5.67 38.59
N ALA A 12 1.15 -6.38 38.78
CA ALA A 12 0.22 -6.72 37.71
C ALA A 12 -0.43 -5.49 37.08
N LEU A 13 -0.78 -4.47 37.88
CA LEU A 13 -1.31 -3.22 37.37
C LEU A 13 -0.27 -2.43 36.55
N LEU A 14 0.96 -2.31 37.05
CA LEU A 14 2.06 -1.63 36.34
C LEU A 14 2.40 -2.33 35.03
N LEU A 15 2.54 -3.66 35.05
CA LEU A 15 2.79 -4.42 33.83
C LEU A 15 1.60 -4.37 32.87
N GLY A 16 0.38 -4.44 33.38
CA GLY A 16 -0.83 -4.33 32.57
C GLY A 16 -0.93 -2.98 31.87
N THR A 17 -0.73 -1.87 32.60
CA THR A 17 -0.76 -0.52 32.01
C THR A 17 0.36 -0.33 30.98
N LEU A 18 1.57 -0.83 31.26
CA LEU A 18 2.69 -0.76 30.34
C LEU A 18 2.39 -1.55 29.04
N LEU A 19 1.91 -2.78 29.17
CA LEU A 19 1.55 -3.61 28.01
C LEU A 19 0.45 -2.99 27.16
N VAL A 20 -0.60 -2.47 27.79
CA VAL A 20 -1.70 -1.81 27.08
C VAL A 20 -1.21 -0.55 26.36
N SER A 21 -0.40 0.29 27.04
CA SER A 21 0.13 1.51 26.43
C SER A 21 1.02 1.20 25.23
N LEU A 22 1.96 0.26 25.36
CA LEU A 22 2.85 -0.13 24.26
C LEU A 22 2.07 -0.77 23.11
N SER A 23 1.12 -1.65 23.39
CA SER A 23 0.26 -2.25 22.36
C SER A 23 -0.55 -1.20 21.60
N LEU A 24 -1.05 -0.18 22.29
CA LEU A 24 -1.80 0.90 21.67
C LEU A 24 -0.90 1.77 20.77
N ILE A 25 0.31 2.06 21.22
CA ILE A 25 1.32 2.82 20.46
C ILE A 25 1.69 2.03 19.20
N SER A 26 2.01 0.74 19.32
CA SER A 26 2.36 -0.13 18.18
C SER A 26 1.22 -0.22 17.18
N TRP A 27 -0.01 -0.39 17.65
CA TRP A 27 -1.19 -0.44 16.77
C TRP A 27 -1.40 0.88 16.02
N ARG A 28 -1.24 2.01 16.71
CA ARG A 28 -1.33 3.32 16.08
C ARG A 28 -0.22 3.55 15.06
N SER A 29 1.02 3.25 15.43
CA SER A 29 2.17 3.36 14.53
C SER A 29 2.01 2.51 13.27
N TYR A 30 1.49 1.28 13.41
CA TYR A 30 1.17 0.42 12.27
C TYR A 30 0.11 1.04 11.36
N ARG A 31 -0.94 1.60 11.94
CA ARG A 31 -2.02 2.24 11.19
C ARG A 31 -1.54 3.49 10.44
N ASP A 32 -0.72 4.31 11.08
CA ASP A 32 -0.15 5.52 10.49
C ASP A 32 0.82 5.14 9.35
N ALA A 33 1.69 4.15 9.54
CA ALA A 33 2.60 3.65 8.50
C ALA A 33 1.84 3.07 7.29
N ARG A 34 0.74 2.39 7.51
CA ARG A 34 -0.10 1.88 6.44
C ARG A 34 -0.70 3.03 5.60
N HIS A 35 -1.20 4.06 6.26
CA HIS A 35 -1.79 5.23 5.60
C HIS A 35 -0.75 5.98 4.76
N GLU A 36 0.45 6.19 5.31
CA GLU A 36 1.58 6.80 4.60
C GLU A 36 1.96 6.04 3.32
N ILE A 37 1.97 4.70 3.40
CA ILE A 37 2.25 3.85 2.24
C ILE A 37 1.15 4.02 1.18
N GLU A 38 -0.12 4.03 1.57
CA GLU A 38 -1.24 4.23 0.66
C GLU A 38 -1.13 5.58 -0.06
N GLU A 39 -0.76 6.65 0.64
CA GLU A 39 -0.54 7.98 0.07
C GLU A 39 0.65 8.03 -0.92
N LEU A 40 1.76 7.36 -0.58
CA LEU A 40 2.92 7.29 -1.46
C LEU A 40 2.61 6.56 -2.77
N PHE A 41 1.88 5.45 -2.73
CA PHE A 41 1.46 4.73 -3.94
C PHE A 41 0.48 5.56 -4.78
N ASP A 42 -0.44 6.25 -4.16
CA ASP A 42 -1.37 7.14 -4.86
C ASP A 42 -0.62 8.31 -5.53
N ALA A 43 0.35 8.91 -4.85
CA ALA A 43 1.20 9.94 -5.44
C ALA A 43 2.02 9.42 -6.62
N GLN A 44 2.53 8.17 -6.53
CA GLN A 44 3.26 7.52 -7.62
C GLN A 44 2.37 7.29 -8.85
N LEU A 45 1.11 6.85 -8.66
CA LEU A 45 0.16 6.71 -9.77
C LEU A 45 -0.10 8.05 -10.46
N ALA A 46 -0.34 9.11 -9.68
CA ALA A 46 -0.56 10.45 -10.23
C ALA A 46 0.67 10.98 -10.97
N GLN A 47 1.86 10.77 -10.44
CA GLN A 47 3.12 11.15 -11.09
C GLN A 47 3.32 10.40 -12.41
N SER A 48 3.04 9.09 -12.39
CA SER A 48 3.14 8.25 -13.60
C SER A 48 2.15 8.70 -14.68
N ALA A 49 0.93 9.08 -14.31
CA ALA A 49 -0.04 9.62 -15.25
C ALA A 49 0.43 10.93 -15.91
N ARG A 50 1.04 11.83 -15.13
CA ARG A 50 1.61 13.08 -15.65
C ARG A 50 2.82 12.85 -16.57
N LEU A 51 3.64 11.84 -16.28
CA LEU A 51 4.73 11.46 -17.17
C LEU A 51 4.20 10.94 -18.51
N VAL A 52 3.17 10.10 -18.49
CA VAL A 52 2.52 9.60 -19.71
C VAL A 52 1.86 10.77 -20.46
N GLN A 53 1.21 11.70 -19.75
CA GLN A 53 0.65 12.91 -20.34
C GLN A 53 1.69 13.70 -21.13
N GLY A 54 2.89 13.88 -20.60
CA GLY A 54 3.97 14.60 -21.28
C GLY A 54 4.58 13.86 -22.48
N LEU A 55 4.27 12.57 -22.65
CA LEU A 55 4.81 11.73 -23.73
C LEU A 55 3.79 11.46 -24.84
N VAL A 56 2.51 11.58 -24.56
CA VAL A 56 1.43 11.20 -25.49
C VAL A 56 0.80 12.48 -26.05
N MET A 57 0.65 12.54 -27.36
CA MET A 57 -0.08 13.58 -28.07
C MET A 57 -1.22 12.92 -28.86
N ARG A 58 -2.31 13.64 -29.05
CA ARG A 58 -3.48 13.16 -29.81
C ARG A 58 -3.09 12.75 -31.25
N GLU A 59 -2.27 13.56 -31.90
CA GLU A 59 -1.84 13.38 -33.29
C GLU A 59 -0.43 12.76 -33.37
N MET A 60 -0.23 11.61 -32.68
CA MET A 60 1.02 10.87 -32.83
C MET A 60 1.02 10.09 -34.15
N GLU A 61 2.14 10.22 -34.86
CA GLU A 61 2.41 9.38 -36.03
C GLU A 61 2.40 7.88 -35.63
N PRO A 62 1.84 6.97 -36.43
CA PRO A 62 1.72 5.54 -36.06
C PRO A 62 3.03 4.91 -35.59
N LEU A 63 4.15 5.29 -36.23
CA LEU A 63 5.47 4.78 -35.87
C LEU A 63 5.92 5.27 -34.49
N ALA A 64 5.68 6.53 -34.16
CA ALA A 64 5.99 7.12 -32.85
C ALA A 64 5.13 6.48 -31.74
N ARG A 65 3.85 6.23 -32.01
CA ARG A 65 2.94 5.53 -31.10
C ARG A 65 3.42 4.11 -30.80
N GLN A 66 3.81 3.36 -31.84
CA GLN A 66 4.34 2.00 -31.68
C GLN A 66 5.66 2.01 -30.91
N ALA A 67 6.54 2.96 -31.18
CA ALA A 67 7.80 3.11 -30.42
C ALA A 67 7.56 3.42 -28.96
N LEU A 68 6.62 4.32 -28.66
CA LEU A 68 6.24 4.66 -27.27
C LEU A 68 5.63 3.46 -26.55
N GLN A 69 4.71 2.74 -27.20
CA GLN A 69 4.12 1.53 -26.63
C GLN A 69 5.19 0.49 -26.32
N THR A 70 6.11 0.24 -27.26
CA THR A 70 7.22 -0.71 -27.05
C THR A 70 8.13 -0.25 -25.91
N ALA A 71 8.40 1.04 -25.80
CA ALA A 71 9.21 1.60 -24.72
C ALA A 71 8.52 1.48 -23.35
N LEU A 72 7.21 1.73 -23.26
CA LEU A 72 6.43 1.56 -22.04
C LEU A 72 6.34 0.08 -21.63
N ASP A 73 6.10 -0.81 -22.58
CA ASP A 73 6.08 -2.25 -22.33
C ASP A 73 7.47 -2.75 -21.90
N ALA A 74 8.54 -2.24 -22.51
CA ALA A 74 9.90 -2.52 -22.11
C ALA A 74 10.19 -1.98 -20.70
N ALA A 75 9.76 -0.77 -20.36
CA ALA A 75 9.94 -0.20 -19.03
C ALA A 75 9.22 -0.99 -17.93
N VAL A 76 8.01 -1.50 -18.24
CA VAL A 76 7.23 -2.37 -17.33
C VAL A 76 7.84 -3.77 -17.23
N ASN A 77 8.42 -4.30 -18.32
CA ASN A 77 8.95 -5.66 -18.40
C ASN A 77 10.47 -5.75 -18.25
N ALA A 78 11.23 -4.66 -18.42
CA ALA A 78 12.70 -4.64 -18.51
C ALA A 78 13.42 -5.27 -17.31
N ARG A 79 12.75 -5.37 -16.19
CA ARG A 79 13.31 -5.98 -14.97
C ARG A 79 13.06 -7.48 -14.86
N ARG A 80 12.19 -8.06 -15.70
CA ARG A 80 11.94 -9.51 -15.74
C ARG A 80 13.12 -10.29 -16.31
N ASP A 81 13.82 -9.71 -17.29
CA ASP A 81 14.85 -10.42 -18.08
C ASP A 81 16.28 -10.25 -17.55
N GLN A 82 16.54 -9.27 -16.69
CA GLN A 82 17.93 -8.94 -16.32
C GLN A 82 18.49 -9.71 -15.11
N GLY A 83 17.74 -10.67 -14.53
CA GLY A 83 18.22 -11.47 -13.37
C GLY A 83 18.54 -10.60 -12.13
N VAL A 84 18.28 -9.30 -12.20
CA VAL A 84 18.30 -8.43 -11.03
C VAL A 84 17.09 -8.82 -10.19
N PRO A 85 17.24 -9.05 -8.86
CA PRO A 85 16.09 -9.32 -8.01
C PRO A 85 15.19 -8.08 -7.99
N GLY A 86 14.38 -7.92 -9.03
CA GLY A 86 13.26 -7.00 -9.07
C GLY A 86 12.18 -7.53 -8.16
N HIS A 87 11.53 -6.66 -7.45
CA HIS A 87 10.37 -7.09 -6.67
C HIS A 87 9.25 -7.46 -7.63
N ASP A 88 8.54 -8.56 -7.37
CA ASP A 88 7.35 -9.03 -8.11
C ASP A 88 6.26 -7.95 -8.27
N TYR A 89 6.46 -6.79 -7.66
CA TYR A 89 5.57 -5.64 -7.66
C TYR A 89 5.61 -4.79 -8.93
N GLU A 90 6.72 -4.79 -9.65
CA GLU A 90 6.97 -3.88 -10.78
C GLU A 90 6.18 -4.23 -12.05
N THR A 91 5.70 -5.47 -12.15
CA THR A 91 4.95 -5.97 -13.31
C THR A 91 3.44 -5.73 -13.23
N LYS A 92 2.99 -5.04 -12.19
CA LYS A 92 1.56 -4.87 -11.88
C LYS A 92 1.05 -3.45 -12.12
N LEU A 93 1.89 -2.62 -12.77
CA LEU A 93 1.51 -1.29 -13.21
C LEU A 93 1.02 -1.34 -14.65
N GLY A 94 -0.10 -0.71 -14.94
CA GLY A 94 -0.69 -0.63 -16.26
C GLY A 94 -0.94 0.81 -16.69
N PHE A 95 -0.73 1.07 -17.98
CA PHE A 95 -0.99 2.37 -18.60
C PHE A 95 -1.99 2.19 -19.74
N GLN A 96 -2.99 3.04 -19.78
CA GLN A 96 -3.98 3.11 -20.85
C GLN A 96 -4.25 4.56 -21.20
N VAL A 97 -4.30 4.86 -22.47
CA VAL A 97 -4.67 6.18 -22.99
C VAL A 97 -5.83 6.02 -23.94
N TYR A 98 -6.83 6.82 -23.76
CA TYR A 98 -8.06 6.83 -24.56
C TYR A 98 -8.31 8.22 -25.12
N ALA A 99 -8.84 8.27 -26.34
CA ALA A 99 -9.44 9.48 -26.88
C ALA A 99 -10.83 9.72 -26.24
N GLU A 100 -11.36 10.94 -26.37
CA GLU A 100 -12.68 11.29 -25.81
C GLU A 100 -13.83 10.44 -26.36
N ASP A 101 -13.68 9.88 -27.55
CA ASP A 101 -14.65 8.95 -28.15
C ASP A 101 -14.60 7.53 -27.56
N GLY A 102 -13.69 7.26 -26.63
CA GLY A 102 -13.51 5.97 -25.99
C GLY A 102 -12.56 5.02 -26.73
N ASN A 103 -12.01 5.45 -27.86
CA ASN A 103 -11.03 4.66 -28.58
C ASN A 103 -9.70 4.58 -27.83
N SER A 104 -9.14 3.36 -27.72
CA SER A 104 -7.82 3.17 -27.13
C SER A 104 -6.73 3.69 -28.06
N VAL A 105 -5.95 4.64 -27.55
CA VAL A 105 -4.77 5.20 -28.25
C VAL A 105 -3.53 4.39 -27.94
N LEU A 106 -3.36 4.00 -26.67
CA LEU A 106 -2.21 3.26 -26.18
C LEU A 106 -2.63 2.40 -24.99
N GLN A 107 -2.07 1.19 -24.92
CA GLN A 107 -2.32 0.27 -23.80
C GLN A 107 -1.08 -0.58 -23.55
N SER A 108 -0.54 -0.53 -22.33
CA SER A 108 0.57 -1.40 -21.93
C SER A 108 0.09 -2.83 -21.65
N ALA A 109 1.01 -3.79 -21.78
CA ALA A 109 0.72 -5.21 -21.56
C ALA A 109 0.26 -5.55 -20.12
N GLY A 110 0.62 -4.72 -19.14
CA GLY A 110 0.22 -4.88 -17.72
C GLY A 110 -1.13 -4.26 -17.38
N ALA A 111 -1.76 -3.56 -18.32
CA ALA A 111 -3.01 -2.85 -18.07
C ALA A 111 -4.20 -3.80 -17.96
N PRO A 112 -5.11 -3.60 -16.98
CA PRO A 112 -6.29 -4.44 -16.84
C PRO A 112 -7.29 -4.16 -17.97
N ASN A 113 -7.76 -5.23 -18.61
CA ASN A 113 -8.80 -5.10 -19.62
C ASN A 113 -10.13 -4.74 -18.96
N GLY A 114 -10.88 -3.82 -19.59
CA GLY A 114 -12.22 -3.45 -19.10
C GLY A 114 -12.28 -2.48 -17.93
N ALA A 115 -11.15 -1.91 -17.49
CA ALA A 115 -11.13 -0.94 -16.38
C ALA A 115 -11.99 0.29 -16.67
N LEU A 116 -11.86 0.86 -17.87
CA LEU A 116 -12.66 1.99 -18.30
C LEU A 116 -14.15 1.65 -18.41
N GLN A 117 -14.47 0.49 -18.98
CA GLN A 117 -15.84 0.03 -19.13
C GLN A 117 -16.52 -0.15 -17.77
N GLN A 118 -15.79 -0.63 -16.78
CA GLN A 118 -16.31 -0.77 -15.42
C GLN A 118 -16.50 0.58 -14.74
N LEU A 119 -15.60 1.54 -14.92
CA LEU A 119 -15.75 2.91 -14.43
C LEU A 119 -16.92 3.63 -15.11
N ALA A 120 -17.11 3.40 -16.38
CA ALA A 120 -18.17 3.97 -17.19
C ALA A 120 -19.52 3.23 -17.09
N ALA A 121 -19.59 2.14 -16.32
CA ALA A 121 -20.80 1.31 -16.23
C ALA A 121 -22.03 2.12 -15.87
N GLY A 122 -22.97 2.22 -16.83
CA GLY A 122 -24.23 2.98 -16.71
C GLY A 122 -24.27 4.30 -17.47
N SER A 123 -23.23 4.73 -18.17
CA SER A 123 -23.19 5.98 -18.95
C SER A 123 -23.24 5.73 -20.45
N ALA A 124 -24.01 6.56 -21.16
CA ALA A 124 -24.13 6.51 -22.62
C ALA A 124 -22.83 6.97 -23.35
N SER A 125 -21.97 7.71 -22.65
CA SER A 125 -20.63 8.08 -23.11
C SER A 125 -19.63 7.67 -22.05
N PRO A 126 -18.51 7.02 -22.44
CA PRO A 126 -17.58 6.43 -21.47
C PRO A 126 -16.98 7.46 -20.50
N PHE A 127 -16.89 8.73 -20.89
CA PHE A 127 -16.23 9.75 -20.08
C PHE A 127 -17.13 10.88 -19.56
N SER A 128 -18.39 10.97 -20.01
CA SER A 128 -19.25 12.14 -19.72
C SER A 128 -19.54 12.39 -18.23
N HIS A 129 -19.33 11.39 -17.38
CA HIS A 129 -19.56 11.47 -15.94
C HIS A 129 -18.38 11.04 -15.09
N LEU A 130 -17.22 10.74 -15.73
CA LEU A 130 -16.02 10.37 -14.99
C LEU A 130 -15.31 11.61 -14.45
N ALA A 131 -15.17 11.65 -13.14
CA ALA A 131 -14.29 12.63 -12.51
C ALA A 131 -12.83 12.13 -12.57
N GLY A 132 -11.91 13.02 -12.91
CA GLY A 132 -10.48 12.73 -12.74
C GLY A 132 -10.17 12.44 -11.27
N GLY A 133 -9.15 11.63 -11.02
CA GLY A 133 -8.72 11.27 -9.66
C GLY A 133 -8.61 9.77 -9.44
N TYR A 134 -8.64 9.38 -8.17
CA TYR A 134 -8.43 7.99 -7.76
C TYR A 134 -9.73 7.20 -7.75
N HIS A 135 -9.67 5.99 -8.29
CA HIS A 135 -10.78 5.05 -8.34
C HIS A 135 -10.32 3.66 -7.91
N GLU A 136 -11.26 2.84 -7.49
CA GLU A 136 -11.03 1.42 -7.22
C GLU A 136 -12.03 0.60 -8.03
N VAL A 137 -11.50 -0.46 -8.67
CA VAL A 137 -12.32 -1.40 -9.42
C VAL A 137 -11.90 -2.82 -9.10
N LEU A 138 -12.84 -3.76 -9.20
CA LEU A 138 -12.57 -5.18 -9.03
C LEU A 138 -12.61 -5.85 -10.41
N LEU A 139 -11.44 -6.28 -10.93
CA LEU A 139 -11.30 -6.92 -12.23
C LEU A 139 -10.57 -8.25 -12.08
N ASP A 140 -11.11 -9.29 -12.68
CA ASP A 140 -10.53 -10.65 -12.66
C ASP A 140 -10.21 -11.16 -11.24
N GLY A 141 -11.03 -10.77 -10.26
CA GLY A 141 -10.85 -11.15 -8.85
C GLY A 141 -9.78 -10.35 -8.10
N TYR A 142 -9.15 -9.37 -8.73
CA TYR A 142 -8.18 -8.48 -8.12
C TYR A 142 -8.74 -7.08 -7.95
N ALA A 143 -8.48 -6.46 -6.80
CA ALA A 143 -8.73 -5.04 -6.61
C ALA A 143 -7.65 -4.24 -7.35
N TRP A 144 -8.07 -3.30 -8.17
CA TRP A 144 -7.19 -2.38 -8.89
C TRP A 144 -7.40 -0.97 -8.39
N ARG A 145 -6.31 -0.30 -8.09
CA ARG A 145 -6.29 1.14 -7.83
C ARG A 145 -5.95 1.87 -9.11
N LEU A 146 -6.78 2.82 -9.49
CA LEU A 146 -6.69 3.55 -10.74
C LEU A 146 -6.52 5.03 -10.45
N PHE A 147 -5.73 5.71 -11.28
CA PHE A 147 -5.72 7.15 -11.33
C PHE A 147 -6.08 7.59 -12.75
N LEU A 148 -7.14 8.38 -12.85
CA LEU A 148 -7.68 8.88 -14.09
C LEU A 148 -7.34 10.37 -14.23
N LEU A 149 -6.63 10.73 -15.31
CA LEU A 149 -6.25 12.08 -15.65
C LEU A 149 -6.89 12.47 -16.97
N HIS A 150 -7.57 13.61 -17.00
CA HIS A 150 -8.09 14.19 -18.24
C HIS A 150 -7.15 15.26 -18.76
N ASP A 151 -6.56 15.03 -19.91
CA ASP A 151 -5.81 16.02 -20.67
C ASP A 151 -6.75 16.77 -21.60
N ARG A 152 -7.04 18.02 -21.24
CA ARG A 152 -7.97 18.86 -22.00
C ARG A 152 -7.34 19.47 -23.26
N GLU A 153 -6.01 19.59 -23.31
CA GLU A 153 -5.31 20.16 -24.45
C GLU A 153 -5.32 19.18 -25.62
N ASP A 154 -4.99 17.92 -25.35
CA ASP A 154 -4.97 16.87 -26.35
C ASP A 154 -6.28 16.06 -26.43
N ALA A 155 -7.27 16.38 -25.61
CA ALA A 155 -8.55 15.66 -25.52
C ALA A 155 -8.35 14.14 -25.29
N LEU A 156 -7.48 13.81 -24.31
CA LEU A 156 -7.10 12.45 -23.97
C LEU A 156 -7.44 12.14 -22.51
N TRP A 157 -7.79 10.87 -22.28
CA TRP A 157 -7.93 10.31 -20.94
C TRP A 157 -6.79 9.35 -20.68
N ILE A 158 -6.04 9.59 -19.62
CA ILE A 158 -4.90 8.79 -19.20
C ILE A 158 -5.29 8.03 -17.94
N LEU A 159 -5.25 6.74 -18.03
CA LEU A 159 -5.55 5.82 -16.95
C LEU A 159 -4.26 5.08 -16.54
N VAL A 160 -3.84 5.27 -15.32
CA VAL A 160 -2.76 4.49 -14.71
C VAL A 160 -3.36 3.59 -13.65
N SER A 161 -3.00 2.33 -13.69
CA SER A 161 -3.57 1.29 -12.84
C SER A 161 -2.49 0.51 -12.12
N GLU A 162 -2.76 0.13 -10.87
CA GLU A 162 -1.92 -0.74 -10.06
C GLU A 162 -2.77 -1.80 -9.37
N ARG A 163 -2.26 -3.03 -9.35
CA ARG A 163 -2.96 -4.13 -8.71
C ARG A 163 -2.77 -4.09 -7.19
N GLY A 164 -3.88 -4.16 -6.44
CA GLY A 164 -3.91 -3.91 -4.99
C GLY A 164 -3.20 -4.97 -4.14
N ASP A 165 -2.93 -6.17 -4.67
CA ASP A 165 -2.17 -7.21 -3.97
C ASP A 165 -0.71 -6.77 -3.67
N VAL A 166 -0.14 -5.91 -4.51
CA VAL A 166 1.18 -5.28 -4.30
C VAL A 166 1.23 -4.51 -2.98
N ARG A 167 0.25 -3.65 -2.80
CA ARG A 167 0.13 -2.82 -1.58
C ARG A 167 -0.05 -3.70 -0.35
N GLY A 168 -0.93 -4.70 -0.44
CA GLY A 168 -1.22 -5.62 0.66
C GLY A 168 0.00 -6.42 1.11
N GLU A 169 0.81 -6.91 0.17
CA GLU A 169 2.03 -7.66 0.49
C GLU A 169 3.10 -6.78 1.14
N LEU A 170 3.31 -5.56 0.63
CA LEU A 170 4.29 -4.63 1.19
C LEU A 170 3.89 -4.20 2.61
N VAL A 171 2.63 -3.83 2.81
CA VAL A 171 2.07 -3.52 4.13
C VAL A 171 2.21 -4.71 5.07
N GLY A 172 1.93 -5.93 4.59
CA GLY A 172 2.09 -7.15 5.38
C GLY A 172 3.55 -7.43 5.78
N LYS A 173 4.51 -7.20 4.89
CA LYS A 173 5.95 -7.34 5.20
C LYS A 173 6.41 -6.32 6.26
N ILE A 174 5.99 -5.06 6.12
CA ILE A 174 6.32 -4.00 7.08
C ILE A 174 5.65 -4.29 8.43
N ALA A 175 4.37 -4.66 8.42
CA ALA A 175 3.63 -5.05 9.61
C ALA A 175 4.37 -6.15 10.38
N ARG A 176 4.76 -7.21 9.68
CA ARG A 176 5.44 -8.34 10.31
C ARG A 176 6.81 -7.95 10.88
N ARG A 177 7.55 -7.09 10.19
CA ARG A 177 8.85 -6.59 10.68
C ARG A 177 8.73 -5.65 11.89
N SER A 178 7.65 -4.87 11.95
CA SER A 178 7.40 -3.92 13.05
C SER A 178 6.75 -4.60 14.25
N LEU A 179 5.77 -5.47 14.03
CA LEU A 179 5.02 -6.11 15.11
C LEU A 179 5.74 -7.33 15.73
N LEU A 180 6.61 -8.01 14.98
CA LEU A 180 7.31 -9.19 15.49
C LEU A 180 8.24 -8.87 16.69
N PRO A 181 9.06 -7.80 16.65
CA PRO A 181 9.86 -7.39 17.80
C PRO A 181 9.00 -7.04 19.02
N ASP A 182 7.85 -6.40 18.82
CA ASP A 182 6.95 -6.04 19.91
C ASP A 182 6.30 -7.28 20.53
N LEU A 183 5.89 -8.22 19.69
CA LEU A 183 5.28 -9.49 20.15
C LEU A 183 6.22 -10.32 21.02
N VAL A 184 7.51 -10.28 20.76
CA VAL A 184 8.55 -10.98 21.54
C VAL A 184 9.08 -10.10 22.67
N GLY A 185 9.34 -8.82 22.38
CA GLY A 185 9.94 -7.87 23.32
C GLY A 185 9.04 -7.54 24.50
N LEU A 186 7.74 -7.39 24.30
CA LEU A 186 6.81 -7.06 25.38
C LEU A 186 6.71 -8.17 26.46
N PRO A 187 6.51 -9.44 26.12
CA PRO A 187 6.53 -10.52 27.11
C PRO A 187 7.90 -10.65 27.83
N LEU A 188 8.99 -10.48 27.06
CA LEU A 188 10.33 -10.53 27.63
C LEU A 188 10.56 -9.40 28.63
N LEU A 189 10.17 -8.17 28.27
CA LEU A 189 10.24 -7.02 29.16
C LEU A 189 9.39 -7.24 30.42
N ALA A 190 8.17 -7.75 30.28
CA ALA A 190 7.31 -8.07 31.38
C ALA A 190 7.94 -9.11 32.33
N LEU A 191 8.57 -10.14 31.76
CA LEU A 191 9.31 -11.16 32.54
C LEU A 191 10.49 -10.56 33.28
N LEU A 192 11.30 -9.72 32.62
CA LEU A 192 12.47 -9.07 33.22
C LEU A 192 12.03 -8.14 34.39
N ILE A 193 10.99 -7.35 34.21
CA ILE A 193 10.45 -6.50 35.28
C ILE A 193 9.96 -7.37 36.45
N TRP A 194 9.24 -8.45 36.16
CA TRP A 194 8.77 -9.38 37.21
C TRP A 194 9.92 -9.98 38.01
N LEU A 195 11.00 -10.42 37.35
CA LEU A 195 12.20 -10.95 37.98
C LEU A 195 12.92 -9.87 38.81
N ALA A 196 13.16 -8.67 38.23
CA ALA A 196 13.84 -7.58 38.90
C ALA A 196 13.16 -7.14 40.19
N VAL A 197 11.82 -6.95 40.12
CA VAL A 197 11.02 -6.62 41.31
C VAL A 197 11.00 -7.80 42.29
N GLY A 198 11.00 -9.04 41.75
CA GLY A 198 11.09 -10.27 42.54
C GLY A 198 12.35 -10.33 43.40
N TRP A 199 13.46 -10.00 42.81
CA TRP A 199 14.78 -10.02 43.46
C TRP A 199 15.00 -8.79 44.37
N GLY A 200 14.64 -7.60 43.91
CA GLY A 200 14.84 -6.35 44.64
C GLY A 200 14.08 -6.28 45.98
N LEU A 201 12.96 -6.96 46.10
CA LEU A 201 12.14 -6.97 47.34
C LEU A 201 12.41 -8.16 48.27
N ARG A 202 13.30 -9.08 47.92
CA ARG A 202 13.69 -10.19 48.80
C ARG A 202 14.31 -9.78 50.14
N PRO A 203 15.21 -8.73 50.19
CA PRO A 203 15.78 -8.30 51.45
C PRO A 203 14.74 -7.79 52.45
N LEU A 204 13.72 -7.06 51.97
CA LEU A 204 12.67 -6.49 52.82
C LEU A 204 11.76 -7.59 53.43
N ALA A 205 11.58 -8.68 52.72
CA ALA A 205 10.83 -9.84 53.29
C ALA A 205 11.59 -10.57 54.39
N ARG A 206 12.94 -10.46 54.41
CA ARG A 206 13.77 -11.06 55.49
C ARG A 206 13.84 -10.18 56.72
N MET A 207 13.60 -8.88 56.64
CA MET A 207 13.56 -7.97 57.80
C MET A 207 12.22 -7.95 58.52
N ALA A 208 11.17 -8.53 57.92
CA ALA A 208 9.83 -8.58 58.49
C ALA A 208 9.52 -9.92 59.22
N GLN A 209 10.52 -10.80 59.33
CA GLN A 209 10.50 -12.01 60.18
C GLN A 209 11.31 -11.80 61.46
#